data_4b27f6805e85866fe02b3de9d9a14828
#
_entry.id   4b27f6805e85866fe02b3de9d9a14828
#
_cell.length_a   1.000
_cell.length_b   1.000
_cell.length_c   1.000
_cell.angle_alpha   90.00
_cell.angle_beta   90.00
_cell.angle_gamma   90.00
#
_symmetry.space_group_name_H-M   'P 1'
#
loop_
_entity.id
_entity.type
_entity.pdbx_description
1 polymer ?
#
loop_
_entity_poly.entity_id
_entity_poly.type
_entity_poly.pdbx_seq_one_letter_code
_entity_poly.pdbx_strand_id
1 'polypeptide(L)'
;MGQHFRGRLRQTAVILVLAVAGVGAISGTSQAAPSHDNRHYTAGGPGSGDAYFPFAGNGGYDVLHYDLALRYTPPTNPAVLAGRLSGVATVTVRAKQNLESLNFDLRGLGVTSVQVDGKAAKWSQVQNDANRIWELTVGLRPKLKAGQTTSIVIEYGGTTGRPLDTTGALYGWVTTPDGAMVVNEPEGAATWYPVNDDPEDKATYTFRITVPAGKTAVANGLPVGRPATKAGWTLRIF
;
A
#
# COMPACT_ATOMS: atom_id res chain seq x y z
N MET A 1 36.15 78.39 -32.46
CA MET A 1 37.20 77.92 -33.37
C MET A 1 36.74 76.56 -33.85
N GLY A 2 36.18 76.46 -34.91
CA GLY A 2 36.49 76.46 -36.37
C GLY A 2 36.45 74.95 -36.74
N GLN A 3 35.94 74.52 -37.74
CA GLN A 3 35.34 74.82 -39.01
C GLN A 3 34.93 73.48 -39.67
N HIS A 4 33.78 73.51 -40.27
CA HIS A 4 33.36 72.97 -41.56
C HIS A 4 34.24 71.91 -42.28
N PHE A 5 33.64 70.81 -42.77
CA PHE A 5 33.65 70.56 -44.23
C PHE A 5 32.46 69.70 -44.64
N ARG A 6 31.73 70.21 -45.67
CA ARG A 6 30.66 69.54 -46.39
C ARG A 6 31.28 68.74 -47.54
N GLY A 7 30.76 67.54 -47.74
CA GLY A 7 30.99 66.75 -48.95
C GLY A 7 29.74 66.05 -49.42
N ARG A 8 29.12 66.61 -50.44
CA ARG A 8 28.04 65.95 -51.25
C ARG A 8 28.71 64.97 -52.21
N LEU A 9 28.17 63.77 -52.42
CA LEU A 9 28.09 63.20 -53.77
C LEU A 9 27.11 61.99 -53.85
N ARG A 10 26.10 62.20 -54.66
CA ARG A 10 25.55 61.44 -55.80
C ARG A 10 24.90 60.10 -55.50
N GLN A 11 23.59 60.11 -55.74
CA GLN A 11 22.68 58.98 -55.94
C GLN A 11 23.08 58.20 -57.19
N THR A 12 23.12 56.84 -57.04
CA THR A 12 23.01 55.90 -58.13
C THR A 12 21.91 54.92 -57.74
N ALA A 13 20.78 55.01 -58.47
CA ALA A 13 19.66 54.07 -58.33
C ALA A 13 20.02 52.75 -59.02
N VAL A 14 19.99 51.70 -58.28
CA VAL A 14 20.02 50.32 -58.84
C VAL A 14 18.63 49.71 -58.58
N ILE A 15 17.89 49.49 -59.65
CA ILE A 15 16.63 48.79 -59.69
C ILE A 15 16.93 47.30 -59.50
N LEU A 16 16.56 46.71 -58.33
CA LEU A 16 16.64 45.25 -58.10
C LEU A 16 15.25 44.65 -58.28
N VAL A 17 15.07 43.88 -59.34
CA VAL A 17 13.84 43.05 -59.55
C VAL A 17 13.75 41.99 -58.51
N LEU A 18 12.79 42.06 -57.60
CA LEU A 18 12.50 40.96 -56.67
C LEU A 18 11.63 39.91 -57.35
N ALA A 19 12.19 38.73 -57.60
CA ALA A 19 11.43 37.54 -57.90
C ALA A 19 10.81 37.03 -56.60
N VAL A 20 9.46 37.08 -56.53
CA VAL A 20 8.72 36.44 -55.42
C VAL A 20 8.65 34.96 -55.69
N ALA A 21 9.53 34.20 -55.01
CA ALA A 21 9.42 32.73 -54.91
C ALA A 21 8.43 32.44 -53.78
N GLY A 22 7.26 31.87 -54.10
CA GLY A 22 6.28 31.42 -53.14
C GLY A 22 6.84 30.30 -52.27
N VAL A 23 7.08 30.57 -51.01
CA VAL A 23 7.39 29.51 -50.02
C VAL A 23 6.06 28.91 -49.55
N GLY A 24 5.71 27.76 -50.10
CA GLY A 24 4.63 26.94 -49.59
C GLY A 24 4.93 26.53 -48.15
N ALA A 25 4.15 27.01 -47.20
CA ALA A 25 4.20 26.56 -45.82
C ALA A 25 3.73 25.08 -45.78
N ILE A 26 4.66 24.14 -45.71
CA ILE A 26 4.36 22.75 -45.33
C ILE A 26 4.05 22.78 -43.85
N SER A 27 2.75 22.79 -43.51
CA SER A 27 2.29 22.52 -42.15
C SER A 27 2.58 21.04 -41.86
N GLY A 28 3.79 20.77 -41.42
CA GLY A 28 4.15 19.48 -40.84
C GLY A 28 3.38 19.31 -39.55
N THR A 29 2.33 18.48 -39.55
CA THR A 29 1.77 17.96 -38.34
C THR A 29 2.85 17.12 -37.67
N SER A 30 3.49 17.68 -36.64
CA SER A 30 4.37 16.92 -35.75
C SER A 30 3.49 15.91 -35.03
N GLN A 31 3.38 14.69 -35.57
CA GLN A 31 2.91 13.56 -34.80
C GLN A 31 3.95 13.32 -33.71
N ALA A 32 3.60 13.69 -32.47
CA ALA A 32 4.36 13.25 -31.32
C ALA A 32 4.43 11.72 -31.40
N ALA A 33 5.62 11.18 -31.59
CA ALA A 33 5.85 9.76 -31.50
C ALA A 33 5.34 9.26 -30.14
N PRO A 34 4.65 8.12 -30.04
CA PRO A 34 4.24 7.58 -28.76
C PRO A 34 5.50 7.43 -27.92
N SER A 35 5.58 8.18 -26.84
CA SER A 35 6.64 8.02 -25.87
C SER A 35 6.47 6.61 -25.29
N HIS A 36 7.25 5.65 -25.73
CA HIS A 36 7.42 4.40 -25.02
C HIS A 36 7.96 4.77 -23.65
N ASP A 37 7.08 4.71 -22.65
CA ASP A 37 7.45 4.88 -21.24
C ASP A 37 8.37 3.69 -20.88
N ASN A 38 9.67 3.86 -21.11
CA ASN A 38 10.71 2.84 -20.87
C ASN A 38 10.99 2.67 -19.37
N ARG A 39 10.05 3.08 -18.50
CA ARG A 39 10.16 2.91 -17.06
C ARG A 39 10.03 1.41 -16.74
N HIS A 40 11.11 0.86 -16.21
CA HIS A 40 11.11 -0.52 -15.72
C HIS A 40 10.28 -0.58 -14.43
N TYR A 41 9.25 -1.43 -14.42
CA TYR A 41 8.45 -1.74 -13.23
C TYR A 41 8.86 -3.11 -12.71
N THR A 42 8.98 -3.23 -11.39
CA THR A 42 9.39 -4.45 -10.71
C THR A 42 8.32 -4.94 -9.76
N ALA A 43 8.37 -6.20 -9.39
CA ALA A 43 7.65 -6.69 -8.24
C ALA A 43 8.23 -6.08 -6.95
N GLY A 44 7.40 -5.86 -5.93
CA GLY A 44 7.87 -5.59 -4.58
C GLY A 44 8.64 -6.78 -4.02
N GLY A 45 9.66 -6.54 -3.21
CA GLY A 45 10.46 -7.60 -2.61
C GLY A 45 9.66 -8.35 -1.53
N PRO A 46 9.82 -9.69 -1.40
CA PRO A 46 9.23 -10.48 -0.33
C PRO A 46 10.10 -10.42 0.94
N GLY A 47 10.44 -9.24 1.40
CA GLY A 47 11.27 -8.95 2.55
C GLY A 47 11.79 -7.53 2.51
N SER A 48 11.96 -6.90 3.67
CA SER A 48 12.52 -5.53 3.78
C SER A 48 14.03 -5.51 3.60
N GLY A 49 14.70 -6.64 3.77
CA GLY A 49 16.16 -6.76 3.72
C GLY A 49 16.83 -6.52 5.08
N ASP A 50 16.07 -6.54 6.17
CA ASP A 50 16.61 -6.44 7.53
C ASP A 50 17.55 -7.61 7.85
N ALA A 51 18.74 -7.33 8.42
CA ALA A 51 19.74 -8.32 8.69
C ALA A 51 19.37 -9.25 9.89
N TYR A 52 18.54 -8.78 10.80
CA TYR A 52 18.08 -9.53 11.99
C TYR A 52 16.76 -10.25 11.75
N PHE A 53 15.90 -9.65 10.90
CA PHE A 53 14.58 -10.17 10.55
C PHE A 53 14.41 -10.33 9.04
N PRO A 54 15.20 -11.19 8.37
CA PRO A 54 15.27 -11.27 6.91
C PRO A 54 13.97 -11.72 6.23
N PHE A 55 13.03 -12.27 6.99
CA PHE A 55 11.72 -12.72 6.52
C PHE A 55 10.57 -11.80 6.91
N ALA A 56 10.84 -10.72 7.66
CA ALA A 56 9.84 -9.75 8.07
C ALA A 56 9.74 -8.61 7.07
N GLY A 57 8.52 -8.13 6.90
CA GLY A 57 8.23 -6.99 6.06
C GLY A 57 8.40 -7.23 4.56
N ASN A 58 8.24 -6.16 3.80
CA ASN A 58 8.21 -6.22 2.34
C ASN A 58 8.86 -4.97 1.73
N GLY A 59 9.59 -5.15 0.63
CA GLY A 59 10.32 -4.07 -0.03
C GLY A 59 9.54 -3.34 -1.12
N GLY A 60 9.97 -2.11 -1.40
CA GLY A 60 9.52 -1.32 -2.56
C GLY A 60 8.42 -0.29 -2.27
N TYR A 61 7.84 -0.27 -1.10
CA TYR A 61 6.82 0.68 -0.70
C TYR A 61 6.93 1.07 0.79
N ASP A 62 6.07 1.95 1.23
CA ASP A 62 5.94 2.53 2.55
C ASP A 62 4.45 2.57 2.89
N VAL A 63 4.06 2.08 4.05
CA VAL A 63 2.67 2.15 4.47
C VAL A 63 2.41 3.43 5.23
N LEU A 64 1.42 4.18 4.78
CA LEU A 64 1.04 5.45 5.39
C LEU A 64 -0.04 5.28 6.46
N HIS A 65 -0.99 4.36 6.20
CA HIS A 65 -2.14 4.16 7.08
C HIS A 65 -2.76 2.78 6.92
N TYR A 66 -3.20 2.21 8.04
CA TYR A 66 -4.07 1.04 8.11
C TYR A 66 -5.43 1.44 8.72
N ASP A 67 -6.54 1.24 8.01
CA ASP A 67 -7.90 1.20 8.58
C ASP A 67 -8.33 -0.27 8.67
N LEU A 68 -8.44 -0.79 9.88
CA LEU A 68 -8.68 -2.20 10.17
C LEU A 68 -10.09 -2.38 10.75
N ALA A 69 -11.04 -2.82 9.92
CA ALA A 69 -12.37 -3.21 10.37
C ALA A 69 -12.36 -4.70 10.72
N LEU A 70 -12.32 -4.99 12.02
CA LEU A 70 -12.18 -6.34 12.58
C LEU A 70 -13.48 -6.80 13.23
N ARG A 71 -13.84 -8.05 13.03
CA ARG A 71 -14.89 -8.72 13.77
C ARG A 71 -14.36 -10.01 14.36
N TYR A 72 -14.41 -10.13 15.68
CA TYR A 72 -13.90 -11.28 16.40
C TYR A 72 -14.96 -11.99 17.21
N THR A 73 -15.01 -13.31 17.08
CA THR A 73 -15.80 -14.20 17.92
C THR A 73 -14.85 -15.05 18.76
N PRO A 74 -14.85 -14.92 20.09
CA PRO A 74 -14.08 -15.78 20.98
C PRO A 74 -14.45 -17.26 20.86
N PRO A 75 -13.63 -18.19 21.38
CA PRO A 75 -13.96 -19.60 21.43
C PRO A 75 -15.32 -19.83 22.11
N THR A 76 -16.13 -20.71 21.55
CA THR A 76 -17.37 -21.19 22.18
C THR A 76 -17.11 -22.30 23.20
N ASN A 77 -16.00 -23.02 23.05
CA ASN A 77 -15.49 -24.00 24.00
C ASN A 77 -14.15 -23.48 24.56
N PRO A 78 -14.08 -23.11 25.85
CA PRO A 78 -12.86 -22.60 26.47
C PRO A 78 -11.68 -23.55 26.44
N ALA A 79 -11.92 -24.85 26.31
CA ALA A 79 -10.86 -25.88 26.21
C ALA A 79 -10.22 -25.91 24.80
N VAL A 80 -10.92 -25.34 23.78
CA VAL A 80 -10.44 -25.26 22.40
C VAL A 80 -10.14 -23.80 22.12
N LEU A 81 -8.85 -23.43 22.20
CA LEU A 81 -8.40 -22.05 22.04
C LEU A 81 -8.42 -21.64 20.54
N ALA A 82 -9.60 -21.71 19.94
CA ALA A 82 -9.87 -21.39 18.53
C ALA A 82 -11.02 -20.40 18.44
N GLY A 83 -10.71 -19.15 18.16
CA GLY A 83 -11.68 -18.10 17.86
C GLY A 83 -11.83 -17.91 16.35
N ARG A 84 -12.68 -16.99 15.93
CA ARG A 84 -12.85 -16.60 14.52
C ARG A 84 -12.64 -15.11 14.35
N LEU A 85 -11.75 -14.78 13.43
CA LEU A 85 -11.49 -13.41 13.01
C LEU A 85 -11.94 -13.23 11.54
N SER A 86 -12.65 -12.16 11.27
CA SER A 86 -12.83 -11.64 9.91
C SER A 86 -12.44 -10.17 9.91
N GLY A 87 -11.79 -9.74 8.85
CA GLY A 87 -11.27 -8.39 8.73
C GLY A 87 -11.41 -7.82 7.33
N VAL A 88 -11.53 -6.51 7.27
CA VAL A 88 -11.29 -5.72 6.08
C VAL A 88 -10.16 -4.76 6.42
N ALA A 89 -9.03 -4.91 5.77
CA ALA A 89 -7.91 -4.00 5.88
C ALA A 89 -7.92 -3.05 4.69
N THR A 90 -8.04 -1.75 4.95
CA THR A 90 -7.79 -0.71 3.94
C THR A 90 -6.42 -0.13 4.20
N VAL A 91 -5.48 -0.40 3.28
CA VAL A 91 -4.08 -0.03 3.43
C VAL A 91 -3.73 1.04 2.42
N THR A 92 -3.27 2.19 2.90
CA THR A 92 -2.76 3.27 2.06
C THR A 92 -1.25 3.14 1.97
N VAL A 93 -0.73 2.91 0.77
CA VAL A 93 0.70 2.71 0.52
C VAL A 93 1.25 3.78 -0.41
N ARG A 94 2.52 4.12 -0.25
CA ARG A 94 3.31 4.96 -1.15
C ARG A 94 4.45 4.15 -1.74
N ALA A 95 4.53 4.08 -3.07
CA ALA A 95 5.61 3.38 -3.75
C ALA A 95 6.96 4.10 -3.55
N LYS A 96 7.99 3.36 -3.15
CA LYS A 96 9.39 3.82 -3.10
C LYS A 96 10.10 3.63 -4.45
N GLN A 97 9.57 2.76 -5.30
CA GLN A 97 10.06 2.46 -6.65
C GLN A 97 8.89 2.24 -7.62
N ASN A 98 9.15 2.06 -8.93
CA ASN A 98 8.11 1.70 -9.89
C ASN A 98 7.68 0.24 -9.67
N LEU A 99 6.40 0.02 -9.28
CA LEU A 99 5.87 -1.28 -8.89
C LEU A 99 4.80 -1.80 -9.86
N GLU A 100 4.87 -3.08 -10.21
CA GLU A 100 3.81 -3.82 -10.89
C GLU A 100 3.03 -4.75 -9.95
N SER A 101 3.61 -5.07 -8.78
CA SER A 101 2.97 -5.76 -7.67
C SER A 101 3.64 -5.37 -6.36
N LEU A 102 2.98 -5.64 -5.25
CA LEU A 102 3.54 -5.54 -3.91
C LEU A 102 3.06 -6.73 -3.07
N ASN A 103 3.73 -6.97 -1.95
CA ASN A 103 3.42 -8.07 -1.04
C ASN A 103 2.94 -7.54 0.31
N PHE A 104 2.21 -8.37 1.04
CA PHE A 104 1.93 -8.23 2.47
C PHE A 104 2.18 -9.55 3.17
N ASP A 105 2.60 -9.50 4.41
CA ASP A 105 2.67 -10.65 5.29
C ASP A 105 1.27 -10.96 5.84
N LEU A 106 0.81 -12.21 5.74
CA LEU A 106 -0.44 -12.67 6.37
C LEU A 106 -0.37 -14.14 6.71
N ARG A 107 -0.27 -14.47 8.00
CA ARG A 107 -0.07 -15.82 8.52
C ARG A 107 -1.37 -16.44 9.05
N GLY A 108 -1.71 -17.63 8.58
CA GLY A 108 -2.79 -18.46 9.15
C GLY A 108 -4.21 -18.02 8.83
N LEU A 109 -4.39 -16.88 8.16
CA LEU A 109 -5.69 -16.36 7.71
C LEU A 109 -5.76 -16.38 6.18
N GLY A 110 -6.95 -16.63 5.63
CA GLY A 110 -7.19 -16.70 4.20
C GLY A 110 -7.74 -15.38 3.65
N VAL A 111 -7.25 -14.95 2.49
CA VAL A 111 -7.79 -13.81 1.74
C VAL A 111 -8.99 -14.26 0.92
N THR A 112 -10.03 -13.44 0.86
CA THR A 112 -11.24 -13.69 0.06
C THR A 112 -11.40 -12.72 -1.09
N SER A 113 -10.96 -11.48 -0.94
CA SER A 113 -10.97 -10.48 -2.02
C SER A 113 -9.86 -9.45 -1.85
N VAL A 114 -9.41 -8.89 -2.97
CA VAL A 114 -8.47 -7.76 -2.99
C VAL A 114 -8.94 -6.75 -4.04
N GLN A 115 -8.92 -5.47 -3.65
CA GLN A 115 -9.18 -4.35 -4.55
C GLN A 115 -8.03 -3.34 -4.46
N VAL A 116 -7.68 -2.73 -5.59
CA VAL A 116 -6.74 -1.60 -5.68
C VAL A 116 -7.51 -0.42 -6.26
N ASP A 117 -7.56 0.70 -5.54
CA ASP A 117 -8.33 1.91 -5.89
C ASP A 117 -9.79 1.58 -6.29
N GLY A 118 -10.45 0.70 -5.50
CA GLY A 118 -11.84 0.28 -5.68
C GLY A 118 -12.08 -0.69 -6.85
N LYS A 119 -11.05 -1.20 -7.50
CA LYS A 119 -11.15 -2.18 -8.60
C LYS A 119 -10.57 -3.52 -8.16
N ALA A 120 -11.26 -4.62 -8.51
CA ALA A 120 -10.77 -5.96 -8.23
C ALA A 120 -9.36 -6.17 -8.81
N ALA A 121 -8.47 -6.67 -7.98
CA ALA A 121 -7.07 -6.93 -8.33
C ALA A 121 -6.79 -8.44 -8.43
N LYS A 122 -5.78 -8.80 -9.22
CA LYS A 122 -5.20 -10.16 -9.18
C LYS A 122 -4.34 -10.29 -7.94
N TRP A 123 -4.44 -11.40 -7.26
CA TRP A 123 -3.64 -11.70 -6.08
C TRP A 123 -3.35 -13.19 -5.98
N SER A 124 -2.34 -13.52 -5.19
CA SER A 124 -2.02 -14.89 -4.78
C SER A 124 -1.55 -14.88 -3.33
N GLN A 125 -1.82 -15.98 -2.61
CA GLN A 125 -1.38 -16.13 -1.23
C GLN A 125 -0.59 -17.44 -1.10
N VAL A 126 0.58 -17.34 -0.45
CA VAL A 126 1.42 -18.48 -0.08
C VAL A 126 1.41 -18.60 1.45
N GLN A 127 1.21 -19.80 1.96
CA GLN A 127 1.26 -20.14 3.39
C GLN A 127 2.22 -21.30 3.56
N ASN A 128 3.42 -21.05 4.06
CA ASN A 128 4.44 -22.07 4.26
C ASN A 128 5.18 -21.86 5.58
N ASP A 129 4.64 -22.46 6.64
CA ASP A 129 5.21 -22.34 7.99
C ASP A 129 6.63 -22.92 8.09
N ALA A 130 6.94 -23.97 7.33
CA ALA A 130 8.26 -24.62 7.39
C ALA A 130 9.37 -23.68 6.90
N ASN A 131 9.06 -22.83 5.92
CA ASN A 131 10.01 -21.86 5.35
C ASN A 131 9.75 -20.43 5.83
N ARG A 132 8.77 -20.21 6.73
CA ARG A 132 8.35 -18.90 7.23
C ARG A 132 7.98 -17.93 6.10
N ILE A 133 7.22 -18.41 5.13
CA ILE A 133 6.75 -17.62 3.98
C ILE A 133 5.22 -17.51 4.10
N TRP A 134 4.71 -16.31 4.32
CA TRP A 134 3.28 -16.02 4.46
C TRP A 134 2.90 -14.81 3.60
N GLU A 135 3.17 -14.92 2.30
CA GLU A 135 3.08 -13.82 1.36
C GLU A 135 1.71 -13.72 0.70
N LEU A 136 1.12 -12.53 0.74
CA LEU A 136 0.02 -12.09 -0.10
C LEU A 136 0.58 -11.16 -1.18
N THR A 137 0.70 -11.63 -2.41
CA THR A 137 1.11 -10.82 -3.55
C THR A 137 -0.10 -10.18 -4.21
N VAL A 138 -0.08 -8.85 -4.39
CA VAL A 138 -1.13 -8.05 -5.02
C VAL A 138 -0.62 -7.40 -6.30
N GLY A 139 -1.26 -7.72 -7.42
CA GLY A 139 -0.96 -7.11 -8.73
C GLY A 139 -1.55 -5.71 -8.85
N LEU A 140 -0.74 -4.76 -9.31
CA LEU A 140 -1.12 -3.36 -9.46
C LEU A 140 -1.53 -3.04 -10.90
N ARG A 141 -2.78 -2.56 -11.06
CA ARG A 141 -3.30 -2.13 -12.37
C ARG A 141 -4.19 -0.88 -12.20
N PRO A 142 -3.72 0.32 -12.63
CA PRO A 142 -2.43 0.56 -13.31
C PRO A 142 -1.23 0.29 -12.39
N LYS A 143 -0.05 0.04 -12.99
CA LYS A 143 1.22 -0.05 -12.28
C LYS A 143 1.52 1.26 -11.56
N LEU A 144 2.14 1.20 -10.39
CA LEU A 144 2.37 2.34 -9.50
C LEU A 144 3.77 2.91 -9.72
N LYS A 145 3.86 4.21 -9.99
CA LYS A 145 5.16 4.91 -10.12
C LYS A 145 5.72 5.26 -8.75
N ALA A 146 7.04 5.34 -8.65
CA ALA A 146 7.71 5.86 -7.46
C ALA A 146 7.10 7.19 -7.01
N GLY A 147 6.85 7.32 -5.72
CA GLY A 147 6.20 8.47 -5.09
C GLY A 147 4.66 8.49 -5.18
N GLN A 148 4.04 7.67 -6.00
CA GLN A 148 2.58 7.58 -6.07
C GLN A 148 2.00 6.81 -4.89
N THR A 149 0.78 7.17 -4.52
CA THR A 149 0.00 6.54 -3.45
C THR A 149 -1.17 5.78 -4.07
N THR A 150 -1.54 4.65 -3.46
CA THR A 150 -2.72 3.85 -3.81
C THR A 150 -3.39 3.32 -2.54
N SER A 151 -4.67 2.96 -2.64
CA SER A 151 -5.44 2.32 -1.57
C SER A 151 -5.71 0.86 -1.94
N ILE A 152 -5.39 -0.04 -1.03
CA ILE A 152 -5.59 -1.48 -1.20
C ILE A 152 -6.57 -1.95 -0.14
N VAL A 153 -7.68 -2.55 -0.57
CA VAL A 153 -8.69 -3.13 0.32
C VAL A 153 -8.58 -4.64 0.25
N ILE A 154 -8.39 -5.29 1.39
CA ILE A 154 -8.20 -6.73 1.51
C ILE A 154 -9.24 -7.28 2.47
N GLU A 155 -10.10 -8.18 1.99
CA GLU A 155 -11.02 -8.95 2.82
C GLU A 155 -10.39 -10.29 3.16
N TYR A 156 -10.38 -10.64 4.43
CA TYR A 156 -9.72 -11.84 4.92
C TYR A 156 -10.37 -12.38 6.18
N GLY A 157 -10.00 -13.59 6.57
CA GLY A 157 -10.45 -14.16 7.83
C GLY A 157 -10.08 -15.62 8.00
N GLY A 158 -10.44 -16.17 9.14
CA GLY A 158 -10.14 -17.55 9.47
C GLY A 158 -10.29 -17.87 10.95
N THR A 159 -9.81 -19.03 11.30
CA THR A 159 -9.71 -19.48 12.70
C THR A 159 -8.43 -18.93 13.30
N THR A 160 -8.54 -18.29 14.46
CA THR A 160 -7.40 -17.82 15.23
C THR A 160 -7.01 -18.87 16.27
N GLY A 161 -5.76 -18.80 16.73
CA GLY A 161 -5.21 -19.74 17.72
C GLY A 161 -4.21 -19.07 18.62
N ARG A 162 -3.10 -19.76 18.85
CA ARG A 162 -1.97 -19.28 19.66
C ARG A 162 -0.68 -19.47 18.86
N PRO A 163 -0.38 -18.56 17.95
CA PRO A 163 0.85 -18.65 17.18
C PRO A 163 2.09 -18.55 18.05
N LEU A 164 3.15 -19.26 17.64
CA LEU A 164 4.44 -19.25 18.30
C LEU A 164 5.49 -18.64 17.37
N ASP A 165 6.43 -17.91 17.96
CA ASP A 165 7.62 -17.43 17.29
C ASP A 165 8.68 -18.56 17.13
N THR A 166 9.88 -18.22 16.67
CA THR A 166 10.98 -19.15 16.49
C THR A 166 11.55 -19.71 17.80
N THR A 167 11.29 -19.06 18.92
CA THR A 167 11.74 -19.46 20.25
C THR A 167 10.70 -20.31 20.99
N GLY A 168 9.48 -20.44 20.42
CA GLY A 168 8.34 -21.09 21.03
C GLY A 168 7.54 -20.17 21.95
N ALA A 169 7.80 -18.86 21.96
CA ALA A 169 7.02 -17.89 22.70
C ALA A 169 5.73 -17.54 21.94
N LEU A 170 4.66 -17.22 22.68
CA LEU A 170 3.43 -16.71 22.10
C LEU A 170 3.64 -15.32 21.52
N TYR A 171 3.16 -15.10 20.31
CA TYR A 171 3.21 -13.78 19.68
C TYR A 171 2.03 -13.53 18.73
N GLY A 172 1.85 -12.29 18.29
CA GLY A 172 0.76 -11.90 17.42
C GLY A 172 -0.61 -12.00 18.09
N TRP A 173 -1.59 -12.54 17.39
CA TRP A 173 -2.94 -12.72 17.90
C TRP A 173 -3.05 -13.98 18.73
N VAL A 174 -3.09 -13.83 20.04
CA VAL A 174 -3.16 -14.94 21.02
C VAL A 174 -4.59 -15.11 21.50
N THR A 175 -5.25 -16.19 21.06
CA THR A 175 -6.60 -16.56 21.52
C THR A 175 -6.57 -17.03 22.97
N THR A 176 -7.48 -16.51 23.79
CA THR A 176 -7.71 -16.91 25.18
C THR A 176 -9.07 -17.64 25.31
N PRO A 177 -9.37 -18.30 26.45
CA PRO A 177 -10.63 -19.02 26.62
C PRO A 177 -11.89 -18.20 26.35
N ASP A 178 -11.85 -16.86 26.52
CA ASP A 178 -13.00 -15.99 26.42
C ASP A 178 -12.76 -14.72 25.60
N GLY A 179 -11.60 -14.59 24.95
CA GLY A 179 -11.20 -13.42 24.18
C GLY A 179 -9.95 -13.64 23.36
N ALA A 180 -9.18 -12.58 23.20
CA ALA A 180 -7.85 -12.58 22.63
C ALA A 180 -7.03 -11.40 23.13
N MET A 181 -5.71 -11.52 23.06
CA MET A 181 -4.78 -10.42 23.23
C MET A 181 -3.79 -10.40 22.07
N VAL A 182 -3.18 -9.25 21.81
CA VAL A 182 -2.17 -9.08 20.76
C VAL A 182 -0.83 -8.73 21.41
N VAL A 183 0.22 -9.46 21.02
CA VAL A 183 1.60 -9.23 21.45
C VAL A 183 2.49 -9.26 20.21
N ASN A 184 2.89 -8.09 19.74
CA ASN A 184 3.75 -7.94 18.57
C ASN A 184 5.09 -7.36 19.02
N GLU A 185 6.14 -8.20 19.11
CA GLU A 185 7.50 -7.76 19.40
C GLU A 185 8.50 -8.86 19.00
N PRO A 186 9.38 -8.57 18.04
CA PRO A 186 9.44 -7.37 17.18
C PRO A 186 8.45 -7.42 16.01
N GLU A 187 8.00 -8.61 15.64
CA GLU A 187 7.03 -8.93 14.59
C GLU A 187 5.79 -9.60 15.18
N GLY A 188 4.80 -9.99 14.36
CA GLY A 188 3.62 -10.75 14.79
C GLY A 188 2.31 -10.19 14.29
N ALA A 189 2.31 -9.02 13.70
CA ALA A 189 1.12 -8.38 13.15
C ALA A 189 0.53 -9.21 11.98
N ALA A 190 1.35 -9.91 11.23
CA ALA A 190 0.94 -10.82 10.16
C ALA A 190 -0.04 -11.92 10.61
N THR A 191 -0.10 -12.24 11.89
CA THR A 191 -1.02 -13.27 12.40
C THR A 191 -2.48 -12.83 12.51
N TRP A 192 -2.79 -11.53 12.24
CA TRP A 192 -4.15 -11.02 12.41
C TRP A 192 -4.62 -9.98 11.39
N TYR A 193 -3.71 -9.41 10.58
CA TYR A 193 -4.08 -8.59 9.40
C TYR A 193 -2.97 -8.61 8.36
N PRO A 194 -3.27 -8.34 7.07
CA PRO A 194 -2.24 -8.19 6.04
C PRO A 194 -1.42 -6.94 6.33
N VAL A 195 -0.12 -7.10 6.47
CA VAL A 195 0.78 -6.06 6.98
C VAL A 195 2.10 -6.04 6.20
N ASN A 196 2.77 -4.90 6.18
CA ASN A 196 4.21 -4.83 6.03
C ASN A 196 4.81 -4.96 7.43
N ASP A 197 5.12 -6.20 7.84
CA ASP A 197 5.55 -6.51 9.22
C ASP A 197 7.04 -6.15 9.43
N ASP A 198 7.43 -4.97 8.92
CA ASP A 198 8.75 -4.39 9.05
C ASP A 198 8.78 -3.43 10.26
N PRO A 199 9.64 -3.65 11.27
CA PRO A 199 9.74 -2.78 12.44
C PRO A 199 10.12 -1.32 12.11
N GLU A 200 10.73 -1.08 10.95
CA GLU A 200 11.10 0.26 10.51
C GLU A 200 9.95 0.99 9.76
N ASP A 201 8.93 0.28 9.26
CA ASP A 201 7.82 0.85 8.53
C ASP A 201 6.74 1.41 9.47
N LYS A 202 6.81 2.71 9.73
CA LYS A 202 5.89 3.42 10.64
C LYS A 202 4.64 3.87 9.92
N ALA A 203 3.47 3.41 10.40
CA ALA A 203 2.18 3.81 9.88
C ALA A 203 1.26 4.38 10.96
N THR A 204 0.22 5.10 10.54
CA THR A 204 -0.92 5.45 11.40
C THR A 204 -2.00 4.38 11.30
N TYR A 205 -2.86 4.30 12.33
CA TYR A 205 -3.87 3.26 12.43
C TYR A 205 -5.25 3.84 12.77
N THR A 206 -6.29 3.21 12.21
CA THR A 206 -7.67 3.29 12.68
C THR A 206 -8.15 1.87 12.96
N PHE A 207 -8.52 1.59 14.19
CA PHE A 207 -9.08 0.29 14.57
C PHE A 207 -10.59 0.39 14.73
N ARG A 208 -11.35 -0.44 14.00
CA ARG A 208 -12.81 -0.61 14.10
C ARG A 208 -13.09 -2.03 14.53
N ILE A 209 -13.20 -2.24 15.85
CA ILE A 209 -13.23 -3.59 16.42
C ILE A 209 -14.66 -3.93 16.86
N THR A 210 -15.23 -4.96 16.27
CA THR A 210 -16.56 -5.49 16.57
C THR A 210 -16.43 -6.82 17.32
N VAL A 211 -17.01 -6.88 18.52
CA VAL A 211 -17.02 -8.07 19.39
C VAL A 211 -18.45 -8.36 19.87
N PRO A 212 -18.75 -9.58 20.36
CA PRO A 212 -20.06 -9.88 20.92
C PRO A 212 -20.44 -8.92 22.06
N ALA A 213 -21.70 -8.61 22.20
CA ALA A 213 -22.20 -7.82 23.31
C ALA A 213 -21.80 -8.48 24.65
N GLY A 214 -21.41 -7.66 25.63
CA GLY A 214 -20.82 -8.13 26.88
C GLY A 214 -19.30 -8.32 26.85
N LYS A 215 -18.66 -8.26 25.68
CA LYS A 215 -17.20 -8.17 25.53
C LYS A 215 -16.77 -6.73 25.26
N THR A 216 -15.54 -6.41 25.62
CA THR A 216 -14.96 -5.08 25.42
C THR A 216 -13.72 -5.21 24.52
N ALA A 217 -13.69 -4.42 23.44
CA ALA A 217 -12.48 -4.24 22.63
C ALA A 217 -11.64 -3.08 23.19
N VAL A 218 -10.32 -3.26 23.16
CA VAL A 218 -9.32 -2.24 23.52
C VAL A 218 -8.23 -2.30 22.46
N ALA A 219 -7.72 -1.16 22.03
CA ALA A 219 -6.60 -1.05 21.11
C ALA A 219 -5.70 0.13 21.48
N ASN A 220 -4.58 0.27 20.80
CA ASN A 220 -3.74 1.46 20.87
C ASN A 220 -4.50 2.68 20.34
N GLY A 221 -4.17 3.86 20.83
CA GLY A 221 -4.80 5.11 20.45
C GLY A 221 -5.88 5.59 21.42
N LEU A 222 -6.59 6.64 21.03
CA LEU A 222 -7.68 7.23 21.78
C LEU A 222 -9.02 6.71 21.25
N PRO A 223 -9.99 6.38 22.13
CA PRO A 223 -11.32 5.98 21.70
C PRO A 223 -12.02 7.11 20.93
N VAL A 224 -12.61 6.79 19.79
CA VAL A 224 -13.41 7.72 18.98
C VAL A 224 -14.89 7.44 19.22
N GLY A 225 -15.56 8.40 19.83
CA GLY A 225 -16.99 8.31 20.15
C GLY A 225 -17.32 7.29 21.25
N ARG A 226 -18.62 6.95 21.37
CA ARG A 226 -19.09 5.91 22.29
C ARG A 226 -19.21 4.57 21.60
N PRO A 227 -19.05 3.45 22.34
CA PRO A 227 -19.33 2.13 21.78
C PRO A 227 -20.75 2.04 21.21
N ALA A 228 -20.88 1.47 20.02
CA ALA A 228 -22.18 1.27 19.38
C ALA A 228 -22.57 -0.21 19.41
N THR A 229 -23.69 -0.54 20.11
CA THR A 229 -24.19 -1.91 20.19
C THR A 229 -25.40 -2.09 19.28
N LYS A 230 -25.34 -3.11 18.40
CA LYS A 230 -26.42 -3.47 17.48
C LYS A 230 -26.43 -4.99 17.24
N ALA A 231 -27.62 -5.58 17.29
CA ALA A 231 -27.84 -7.00 16.97
C ALA A 231 -26.86 -7.98 17.67
N GLY A 232 -26.60 -7.76 18.97
CA GLY A 232 -25.73 -8.63 19.77
C GLY A 232 -24.22 -8.39 19.58
N TRP A 233 -23.83 -7.29 18.94
CA TRP A 233 -22.44 -6.93 18.69
C TRP A 233 -22.16 -5.51 19.15
N THR A 234 -20.95 -5.28 19.62
CA THR A 234 -20.47 -3.95 20.04
C THR A 234 -19.26 -3.54 19.20
N LEU A 235 -19.38 -2.40 18.51
CA LEU A 235 -18.29 -1.76 17.77
C LEU A 235 -17.61 -0.71 18.66
N ARG A 236 -16.28 -0.71 18.68
CA ARG A 236 -15.44 0.38 19.21
C ARG A 236 -14.45 0.82 18.13
N ILE A 237 -14.18 2.13 18.13
CA ILE A 237 -13.23 2.75 17.17
C ILE A 237 -12.12 3.44 17.99
N PHE A 238 -10.89 3.32 17.50
CA PHE A 238 -9.70 3.93 18.08
C PHE A 238 -8.86 4.58 16.97
#